data_78c376da71e57df81e770b0bb7faab33
#
_entry.id   78c376da71e57df81e770b0bb7faab33
#
_cell.length_a   1.000
_cell.length_b   1.000
_cell.length_c   1.000
_cell.angle_alpha   90.00
_cell.angle_beta   90.00
_cell.angle_gamma   90.00
#
_symmetry.space_group_name_H-M   'P 1'
#
loop_
_entity.id
_entity.type
_entity.pdbx_description
1 polymer ?
#
loop_
_entity_poly.entity_id
_entity_poly.type
_entity_poly.pdbx_seq_one_letter_code
_entity_poly.pdbx_strand_id
1 'polypeptide(L)'
;MAVRWRIAILLAVITTINYIDRSVFGVVAPVVRGEFGIGDADYGFITSGFLLAYGVGQMISGPLIDRLGTKRAFSLAVVFWSVATILHALGRGLWSFFTLRVILGIAEAANFPAASKAVAQWFPANERSTAVAIFMLGAGLGAIITPPLTVWTMQSLGWQWAFIIPGSLGLVWVILWQRWYYAPETHPAIEPAEQALILENRSGQQSEAGWTSLLSHREFWGILIARVVSDFPFYFFLFWLPQYLIDVRGFDLRAIALFAWLPWVAADLGALVGGMMSSSLVTRGHSIDRARKTVIWLGAVLVAVAVVPAYYTQSSALALALICFGLFAIQIKGAVFFTLPSDLFPADRVATVWGVFGAVGSLGGSLLGLLAGFMIQEAGYESVFLLIASLHLISAVLLQIFVPKIALVTE
;
A
#
# COMPACT_ATOMS: atom_id res chain seq x y z
N MET A 1 23.07 9.16 -17.29
CA MET A 1 22.39 8.66 -16.06
C MET A 1 22.76 7.20 -15.91
N ALA A 2 23.31 6.82 -14.77
CA ALA A 2 23.70 5.43 -14.49
C ALA A 2 22.52 4.46 -14.67
N VAL A 3 22.79 3.22 -15.09
CA VAL A 3 21.76 2.24 -15.47
C VAL A 3 20.85 1.92 -14.26
N ARG A 4 21.43 1.78 -13.07
CA ARG A 4 20.67 1.49 -11.85
C ARG A 4 19.53 2.49 -11.57
N TRP A 5 19.75 3.77 -11.82
CA TRP A 5 18.70 4.79 -11.63
C TRP A 5 17.59 4.71 -12.68
N ARG A 6 17.90 4.26 -13.91
CA ARG A 6 16.87 3.96 -14.91
C ARG A 6 15.98 2.80 -14.45
N ILE A 7 16.58 1.79 -13.83
CA ILE A 7 15.83 0.68 -13.23
C ILE A 7 14.92 1.19 -12.09
N ALA A 8 15.43 2.06 -11.20
CA ALA A 8 14.59 2.65 -10.14
C ALA A 8 13.39 3.43 -10.70
N ILE A 9 13.57 4.17 -11.79
CA ILE A 9 12.47 4.88 -12.47
C ILE A 9 11.45 3.89 -13.05
N LEU A 10 11.92 2.81 -13.71
CA LEU A 10 11.01 1.77 -14.21
C LEU A 10 10.18 1.14 -13.08
N LEU A 11 10.80 0.89 -11.91
CA LEU A 11 10.10 0.40 -10.72
C LEU A 11 9.08 1.41 -10.19
N ALA A 12 9.42 2.70 -10.18
CA ALA A 12 8.47 3.76 -9.80
C ALA A 12 7.28 3.82 -10.75
N VAL A 13 7.51 3.77 -12.07
CA VAL A 13 6.45 3.79 -13.09
C VAL A 13 5.50 2.60 -12.92
N ILE A 14 6.01 1.38 -12.75
CA ILE A 14 5.13 0.22 -12.60
C ILE A 14 4.38 0.25 -11.27
N THR A 15 5.00 0.76 -10.20
CA THR A 15 4.31 0.94 -8.92
C THR A 15 3.20 2.00 -9.03
N THR A 16 3.41 3.05 -9.83
CA THR A 16 2.35 4.04 -10.15
C THR A 16 1.18 3.36 -10.86
N ILE A 17 1.45 2.56 -11.91
CA ILE A 17 0.41 1.83 -12.65
C ILE A 17 -0.31 0.85 -11.72
N ASN A 18 0.41 0.09 -10.91
CA ASN A 18 -0.14 -0.85 -9.94
C ASN A 18 -1.14 -0.17 -8.98
N TYR A 19 -0.82 1.04 -8.47
CA TYR A 19 -1.72 1.78 -7.59
C TYR A 19 -2.90 2.40 -8.32
N ILE A 20 -2.75 2.77 -9.60
CA ILE A 20 -3.88 3.16 -10.46
C ILE A 20 -4.83 1.97 -10.62
N ASP A 21 -4.33 0.80 -11.04
CA ASP A 21 -5.10 -0.44 -11.25
C ASP A 21 -5.87 -0.86 -9.99
N ARG A 22 -5.24 -0.74 -8.82
CA ARG A 22 -5.84 -1.02 -7.52
C ARG A 22 -6.97 -0.06 -7.16
N SER A 23 -6.75 1.24 -7.38
CA SER A 23 -7.61 2.31 -6.86
C SER A 23 -8.76 2.66 -7.81
N VAL A 24 -8.63 2.37 -9.10
CA VAL A 24 -9.62 2.73 -10.14
C VAL A 24 -11.02 2.21 -9.81
N PHE A 25 -11.13 1.00 -9.26
CA PHE A 25 -12.43 0.41 -8.91
C PHE A 25 -13.17 1.23 -7.85
N GLY A 26 -12.46 1.82 -6.89
CA GLY A 26 -13.06 2.69 -5.88
C GLY A 26 -13.69 3.95 -6.49
N VAL A 27 -13.06 4.52 -7.52
CA VAL A 27 -13.59 5.71 -8.22
C VAL A 27 -14.73 5.36 -9.16
N VAL A 28 -14.66 4.19 -9.83
CA VAL A 28 -15.71 3.69 -10.73
C VAL A 28 -16.91 3.12 -9.97
N ALA A 29 -16.72 2.71 -8.72
CA ALA A 29 -17.71 2.01 -7.91
C ALA A 29 -19.12 2.65 -7.91
N PRO A 30 -19.30 3.97 -7.75
CA PRO A 30 -20.63 4.58 -7.76
C PRO A 30 -21.43 4.28 -9.04
N VAL A 31 -20.75 4.30 -10.19
CA VAL A 31 -21.38 4.05 -11.50
C VAL A 31 -21.70 2.56 -11.65
N VAL A 32 -20.73 1.68 -11.40
CA VAL A 32 -20.87 0.23 -11.53
C VAL A 32 -21.89 -0.32 -10.55
N ARG A 33 -21.91 0.18 -9.32
CA ARG A 33 -22.88 -0.22 -8.29
C ARG A 33 -24.30 0.15 -8.70
N GLY A 34 -24.52 1.34 -9.24
CA GLY A 34 -25.81 1.77 -9.76
C GLY A 34 -26.26 0.96 -10.96
N GLU A 35 -25.35 0.64 -11.89
CA GLU A 35 -25.65 -0.11 -13.12
C GLU A 35 -26.00 -1.59 -12.84
N PHE A 36 -25.31 -2.23 -11.89
CA PHE A 36 -25.44 -3.68 -11.62
C PHE A 36 -26.16 -4.02 -10.31
N GLY A 37 -26.68 -3.04 -9.58
CA GLY A 37 -27.41 -3.27 -8.32
C GLY A 37 -26.54 -3.82 -7.18
N ILE A 38 -25.24 -3.42 -7.14
CA ILE A 38 -24.30 -3.88 -6.12
C ILE A 38 -24.49 -3.08 -4.84
N GLY A 39 -24.92 -3.72 -3.75
CA GLY A 39 -25.10 -3.12 -2.43
C GLY A 39 -23.76 -2.84 -1.71
N ASP A 40 -23.84 -2.19 -0.53
CA ASP A 40 -22.64 -1.89 0.26
C ASP A 40 -21.94 -3.15 0.78
N ALA A 41 -22.71 -4.14 1.25
CA ALA A 41 -22.14 -5.42 1.69
C ALA A 41 -21.44 -6.14 0.53
N ASP A 42 -22.05 -6.15 -0.68
CA ASP A 42 -21.47 -6.76 -1.87
C ASP A 42 -20.19 -6.04 -2.30
N TYR A 43 -20.17 -4.72 -2.23
CA TYR A 43 -18.96 -3.94 -2.52
C TYR A 43 -17.86 -4.22 -1.50
N GLY A 44 -18.20 -4.28 -0.21
CA GLY A 44 -17.29 -4.71 0.85
C GLY A 44 -16.74 -6.11 0.60
N PHE A 45 -17.58 -7.05 0.14
CA PHE A 45 -17.15 -8.41 -0.21
C PHE A 45 -16.16 -8.42 -1.40
N ILE A 46 -16.43 -7.65 -2.46
CA ILE A 46 -15.54 -7.53 -3.62
C ILE A 46 -14.17 -6.96 -3.21
N THR A 47 -14.14 -5.87 -2.45
CA THR A 47 -12.89 -5.21 -2.03
C THR A 47 -12.11 -6.05 -1.02
N SER A 48 -12.79 -6.75 -0.14
CA SER A 48 -12.19 -7.67 0.82
C SER A 48 -11.59 -8.90 0.14
N GLY A 49 -12.25 -9.42 -0.90
CA GLY A 49 -11.71 -10.49 -1.74
C GLY A 49 -10.38 -10.13 -2.37
N PHE A 50 -10.24 -8.90 -2.86
CA PHE A 50 -8.96 -8.39 -3.36
C PHE A 50 -7.88 -8.38 -2.28
N LEU A 51 -8.14 -7.83 -1.09
CA LEU A 51 -7.15 -7.74 -0.02
C LEU A 51 -6.73 -9.10 0.53
N LEU A 52 -7.69 -10.02 0.67
CA LEU A 52 -7.42 -11.41 1.07
C LEU A 52 -6.47 -12.08 0.06
N ALA A 53 -6.82 -11.99 -1.22
CA ALA A 53 -6.04 -12.55 -2.32
C ALA A 53 -4.65 -11.91 -2.42
N TYR A 54 -4.56 -10.60 -2.22
CA TYR A 54 -3.31 -9.85 -2.17
C TYR A 54 -2.41 -10.31 -1.01
N GLY A 55 -2.97 -10.49 0.19
CA GLY A 55 -2.24 -11.00 1.36
C GLY A 55 -1.67 -12.40 1.12
N VAL A 56 -2.49 -13.32 0.57
CA VAL A 56 -2.04 -14.67 0.19
C VAL A 56 -0.99 -14.60 -0.92
N GLY A 57 -1.21 -13.76 -1.92
CA GLY A 57 -0.28 -13.55 -3.03
C GLY A 57 1.08 -13.05 -2.56
N GLN A 58 1.16 -12.19 -1.55
CA GLN A 58 2.43 -11.72 -0.97
C GLN A 58 3.26 -12.87 -0.37
N MET A 59 2.62 -13.84 0.27
CA MET A 59 3.31 -15.00 0.84
C MET A 59 3.89 -15.91 -0.27
N ILE A 60 3.22 -16.00 -1.40
CA ILE A 60 3.60 -16.88 -2.53
C ILE A 60 4.62 -16.22 -3.46
N SER A 61 4.50 -14.91 -3.65
CA SER A 61 5.27 -14.17 -4.66
C SER A 61 6.79 -14.19 -4.41
N GLY A 62 7.25 -14.11 -3.17
CA GLY A 62 8.67 -14.15 -2.82
C GLY A 62 9.36 -15.42 -3.33
N PRO A 63 8.97 -16.63 -2.89
CA PRO A 63 9.51 -17.88 -3.38
C PRO A 63 9.40 -18.06 -4.90
N LEU A 64 8.32 -17.58 -5.52
CA LEU A 64 8.13 -17.66 -6.96
C LEU A 64 9.14 -16.78 -7.71
N ILE A 65 9.36 -15.54 -7.23
CA ILE A 65 10.35 -14.62 -7.79
C ILE A 65 11.77 -15.17 -7.62
N ASP A 66 12.05 -15.87 -6.51
CA ASP A 66 13.35 -16.48 -6.27
C ASP A 66 13.64 -17.62 -7.26
N ARG A 67 12.64 -18.44 -7.57
CA ARG A 67 12.76 -19.58 -8.51
C ARG A 67 12.82 -19.15 -9.97
N LEU A 68 11.96 -18.24 -10.41
CA LEU A 68 11.85 -17.82 -11.81
C LEU A 68 12.84 -16.71 -12.20
N GLY A 69 13.45 -16.05 -11.21
CA GLY A 69 14.25 -14.84 -11.38
C GLY A 69 13.41 -13.58 -11.59
N THR A 70 13.94 -12.44 -11.16
CA THR A 70 13.24 -11.14 -11.09
C THR A 70 12.62 -10.74 -12.44
N LYS A 71 13.37 -10.85 -13.56
CA LYS A 71 12.91 -10.43 -14.89
C LYS A 71 11.64 -11.14 -15.32
N ARG A 72 11.65 -12.48 -15.27
CA ARG A 72 10.52 -13.32 -15.75
C ARG A 72 9.34 -13.26 -14.80
N ALA A 73 9.59 -13.44 -13.50
CA ALA A 73 8.53 -13.43 -12.50
C ALA A 73 7.76 -12.11 -12.49
N PHE A 74 8.48 -10.99 -12.51
CA PHE A 74 7.85 -9.68 -12.52
C PHE A 74 7.06 -9.43 -13.80
N SER A 75 7.61 -9.78 -14.97
CA SER A 75 6.86 -9.66 -16.23
C SER A 75 5.57 -10.47 -16.23
N LEU A 76 5.62 -11.73 -15.77
CA LEU A 76 4.41 -12.56 -15.67
C LEU A 76 3.37 -11.94 -14.73
N ALA A 77 3.79 -11.50 -13.54
CA ALA A 77 2.89 -10.83 -12.60
C ALA A 77 2.23 -9.60 -13.23
N VAL A 78 3.02 -8.72 -13.89
CA VAL A 78 2.48 -7.51 -14.56
C VAL A 78 1.50 -7.89 -15.68
N VAL A 79 1.80 -8.87 -16.51
CA VAL A 79 0.88 -9.34 -17.55
C VAL A 79 -0.43 -9.84 -16.94
N PHE A 80 -0.35 -10.68 -15.89
CA PHE A 80 -1.55 -11.22 -15.25
C PHE A 80 -2.41 -10.13 -14.62
N TRP A 81 -1.82 -9.19 -13.87
CA TRP A 81 -2.62 -8.12 -13.28
C TRP A 81 -3.17 -7.14 -14.33
N SER A 82 -2.38 -6.81 -15.37
CA SER A 82 -2.82 -5.91 -16.43
C SER A 82 -3.99 -6.50 -17.22
N VAL A 83 -3.92 -7.80 -17.54
CA VAL A 83 -5.04 -8.51 -18.18
C VAL A 83 -6.25 -8.55 -17.24
N ALA A 84 -6.06 -8.85 -15.96
CA ALA A 84 -7.16 -8.83 -14.98
C ALA A 84 -7.79 -7.44 -14.88
N THR A 85 -6.98 -6.36 -14.88
CA THR A 85 -7.49 -4.98 -14.90
C THR A 85 -8.32 -4.73 -16.15
N ILE A 86 -7.82 -5.05 -17.34
CA ILE A 86 -8.56 -4.88 -18.60
C ILE A 86 -9.88 -5.67 -18.59
N LEU A 87 -9.88 -6.89 -18.08
CA LEU A 87 -11.06 -7.75 -18.00
C LEU A 87 -12.16 -7.18 -17.09
N HIS A 88 -11.85 -6.26 -16.13
CA HIS A 88 -12.88 -5.56 -15.36
C HIS A 88 -13.85 -4.78 -16.26
N ALA A 89 -13.42 -4.34 -17.44
CA ALA A 89 -14.28 -3.71 -18.44
C ALA A 89 -15.44 -4.62 -18.94
N LEU A 90 -15.30 -5.93 -18.76
CA LEU A 90 -16.31 -6.94 -19.10
C LEU A 90 -17.14 -7.38 -17.89
N GLY A 91 -16.91 -6.80 -16.73
CA GLY A 91 -17.63 -7.12 -15.49
C GLY A 91 -19.12 -6.82 -15.60
N ARG A 92 -19.96 -7.73 -15.08
CA ARG A 92 -21.44 -7.63 -15.16
C ARG A 92 -22.13 -8.05 -13.87
N GLY A 93 -21.63 -7.56 -12.73
CA GLY A 93 -22.21 -7.82 -11.43
C GLY A 93 -21.23 -8.42 -10.42
N LEU A 94 -21.74 -8.74 -9.24
CA LEU A 94 -20.98 -9.13 -8.05
C LEU A 94 -19.89 -10.17 -8.34
N TRP A 95 -20.25 -11.32 -8.87
CA TRP A 95 -19.32 -12.45 -9.02
C TRP A 95 -18.23 -12.22 -10.04
N SER A 96 -18.52 -11.49 -11.13
CA SER A 96 -17.51 -11.14 -12.12
C SER A 96 -16.47 -10.17 -11.54
N PHE A 97 -16.92 -9.12 -10.86
CA PHE A 97 -15.99 -8.18 -10.20
C PHE A 97 -15.22 -8.83 -9.05
N PHE A 98 -15.88 -9.67 -8.23
CA PHE A 98 -15.21 -10.41 -7.17
C PHE A 98 -14.09 -11.30 -7.71
N THR A 99 -14.40 -12.14 -8.73
CA THR A 99 -13.39 -13.04 -9.31
C THR A 99 -12.22 -12.28 -9.92
N LEU A 100 -12.50 -11.21 -10.67
CA LEU A 100 -11.45 -10.38 -11.27
C LEU A 100 -10.61 -9.66 -10.21
N ARG A 101 -11.22 -9.22 -9.12
CA ARG A 101 -10.52 -8.61 -7.99
C ARG A 101 -9.63 -9.62 -7.26
N VAL A 102 -10.06 -10.85 -7.09
CA VAL A 102 -9.24 -11.94 -6.51
C VAL A 102 -8.02 -12.23 -7.41
N ILE A 103 -8.23 -12.38 -8.72
CA ILE A 103 -7.14 -12.59 -9.68
C ILE A 103 -6.15 -11.41 -9.66
N LEU A 104 -6.67 -10.18 -9.69
CA LEU A 104 -5.88 -8.97 -9.62
C LEU A 104 -5.05 -8.91 -8.33
N GLY A 105 -5.67 -9.20 -7.19
CA GLY A 105 -5.01 -9.18 -5.88
C GLY A 105 -3.82 -10.14 -5.81
N ILE A 106 -3.98 -11.38 -6.25
CA ILE A 106 -2.88 -12.37 -6.29
C ILE A 106 -1.74 -11.87 -7.18
N ALA A 107 -2.04 -11.34 -8.37
CA ALA A 107 -1.03 -10.94 -9.34
C ALA A 107 -0.30 -9.65 -8.90
N GLU A 108 -1.00 -8.65 -8.38
CA GLU A 108 -0.43 -7.39 -7.89
C GLU A 108 0.49 -7.57 -6.68
N ALA A 109 0.27 -8.61 -5.89
CA ALA A 109 1.05 -8.90 -4.69
C ALA A 109 2.55 -9.07 -4.94
N ALA A 110 2.93 -9.42 -6.16
CA ALA A 110 4.33 -9.57 -6.57
C ALA A 110 5.08 -8.22 -6.74
N ASN A 111 4.38 -7.08 -6.85
CA ASN A 111 5.00 -5.79 -7.15
C ASN A 111 6.11 -5.42 -6.14
N PHE A 112 5.78 -5.36 -4.85
CA PHE A 112 6.75 -4.98 -3.82
C PHE A 112 7.91 -5.97 -3.65
N PRO A 113 7.69 -7.28 -3.57
CA PRO A 113 8.77 -8.26 -3.51
C PRO A 113 9.70 -8.21 -4.73
N ALA A 114 9.14 -8.09 -5.94
CA ALA A 114 9.95 -8.02 -7.17
C ALA A 114 10.75 -6.71 -7.26
N ALA A 115 10.13 -5.58 -6.92
CA ALA A 115 10.82 -4.28 -6.89
C ALA A 115 11.95 -4.27 -5.84
N SER A 116 11.69 -4.76 -4.63
CA SER A 116 12.69 -4.86 -3.57
C SER A 116 13.85 -5.77 -3.97
N LYS A 117 13.58 -6.91 -4.61
CA LYS A 117 14.63 -7.79 -5.14
C LYS A 117 15.43 -7.13 -6.25
N ALA A 118 14.77 -6.42 -7.17
CA ALA A 118 15.48 -5.66 -8.21
C ALA A 118 16.39 -4.58 -7.62
N VAL A 119 15.93 -3.86 -6.59
CA VAL A 119 16.77 -2.88 -5.86
C VAL A 119 17.94 -3.58 -5.18
N ALA A 120 17.74 -4.71 -4.52
CA ALA A 120 18.84 -5.47 -3.88
C ALA A 120 19.87 -5.97 -4.89
N GLN A 121 19.45 -6.26 -6.13
CA GLN A 121 20.34 -6.69 -7.22
C GLN A 121 21.13 -5.55 -7.86
N TRP A 122 20.54 -4.34 -7.93
CA TRP A 122 21.08 -3.23 -8.72
C TRP A 122 21.74 -2.13 -7.89
N PHE A 123 21.51 -2.09 -6.56
CA PHE A 123 21.99 -1.00 -5.75
C PHE A 123 22.93 -1.46 -4.63
N PRO A 124 24.06 -0.76 -4.43
CA PRO A 124 24.89 -0.95 -3.25
C PRO A 124 24.12 -0.56 -1.98
N ALA A 125 24.53 -1.09 -0.85
CA ALA A 125 23.80 -0.97 0.43
C ALA A 125 23.48 0.48 0.84
N ASN A 126 24.40 1.40 0.60
CA ASN A 126 24.26 2.83 0.92
C ASN A 126 23.24 3.59 0.03
N GLU A 127 22.89 3.07 -1.16
CA GLU A 127 21.93 3.69 -2.08
C GLU A 127 20.56 2.99 -2.09
N ARG A 128 20.43 1.80 -1.48
CA ARG A 128 19.19 1.00 -1.51
C ARG A 128 17.99 1.74 -0.94
N SER A 129 18.18 2.46 0.16
CA SER A 129 17.09 3.23 0.80
C SER A 129 16.54 4.32 -0.14
N THR A 130 17.42 4.99 -0.88
CA THR A 130 17.01 5.99 -1.87
C THR A 130 16.25 5.35 -3.04
N ALA A 131 16.73 4.20 -3.55
CA ALA A 131 16.05 3.47 -4.61
C ALA A 131 14.66 2.96 -4.18
N VAL A 132 14.54 2.46 -2.94
CA VAL A 132 13.25 2.08 -2.35
C VAL A 132 12.33 3.29 -2.25
N ALA A 133 12.81 4.43 -1.76
CA ALA A 133 12.02 5.65 -1.67
C ALA A 133 11.49 6.08 -3.05
N ILE A 134 12.31 6.01 -4.10
CA ILE A 134 11.91 6.36 -5.47
C ILE A 134 10.76 5.46 -5.96
N PHE A 135 10.83 4.14 -5.81
CA PHE A 135 9.72 3.31 -6.27
C PHE A 135 8.47 3.43 -5.38
N MET A 136 8.65 3.69 -4.09
CA MET A 136 7.54 3.95 -3.17
C MET A 136 6.78 5.24 -3.49
N LEU A 137 7.45 6.28 -4.00
CA LEU A 137 6.78 7.49 -4.53
C LEU A 137 5.77 7.15 -5.62
N GLY A 138 6.01 6.07 -6.38
CA GLY A 138 5.05 5.59 -7.37
C GLY A 138 3.68 5.24 -6.78
N ALA A 139 3.63 4.76 -5.55
CA ALA A 139 2.36 4.44 -4.86
C ALA A 139 1.53 5.70 -4.61
N GLY A 140 2.14 6.75 -4.05
CA GLY A 140 1.48 8.05 -3.83
C GLY A 140 1.04 8.70 -5.14
N LEU A 141 1.92 8.72 -6.16
CA LEU A 141 1.59 9.24 -7.49
C LEU A 141 0.40 8.50 -8.11
N GLY A 142 0.35 7.16 -8.01
CA GLY A 142 -0.77 6.38 -8.49
C GLY A 142 -2.09 6.77 -7.82
N ALA A 143 -2.09 6.89 -6.49
CA ALA A 143 -3.28 7.29 -5.74
C ALA A 143 -3.75 8.73 -6.08
N ILE A 144 -2.81 9.65 -6.32
CA ILE A 144 -3.10 11.05 -6.71
C ILE A 144 -3.68 11.12 -8.13
N ILE A 145 -3.08 10.38 -9.07
CA ILE A 145 -3.48 10.41 -10.50
C ILE A 145 -4.82 9.70 -10.73
N THR A 146 -5.14 8.68 -9.94
CA THR A 146 -6.32 7.82 -10.19
C THR A 146 -7.64 8.60 -10.26
N PRO A 147 -8.04 9.45 -9.29
CA PRO A 147 -9.35 10.10 -9.36
C PRO A 147 -9.54 10.98 -10.61
N PRO A 148 -8.63 11.93 -10.94
CA PRO A 148 -8.83 12.76 -12.14
C PRO A 148 -8.76 11.94 -13.43
N LEU A 149 -7.85 10.98 -13.56
CA LEU A 149 -7.72 10.13 -14.74
C LEU A 149 -8.97 9.28 -14.95
N THR A 150 -9.46 8.65 -13.90
CA THR A 150 -10.63 7.78 -13.94
C THR A 150 -11.88 8.53 -14.29
N VAL A 151 -12.12 9.68 -13.65
CA VAL A 151 -13.31 10.49 -13.96
C VAL A 151 -13.27 11.03 -15.38
N TRP A 152 -12.11 11.51 -15.85
CA TRP A 152 -11.95 11.96 -17.22
C TRP A 152 -12.26 10.83 -18.23
N THR A 153 -11.72 9.64 -18.01
CA THR A 153 -11.98 8.47 -18.87
C THR A 153 -13.47 8.06 -18.84
N MET A 154 -14.08 8.02 -17.66
CA MET A 154 -15.50 7.67 -17.51
C MET A 154 -16.42 8.64 -18.27
N GLN A 155 -16.16 9.94 -18.17
CA GLN A 155 -16.99 10.96 -18.82
C GLN A 155 -16.78 11.03 -20.34
N SER A 156 -15.57 10.73 -20.82
CA SER A 156 -15.23 10.87 -22.24
C SER A 156 -15.48 9.59 -23.04
N LEU A 157 -15.25 8.41 -22.45
CA LEU A 157 -15.19 7.13 -23.15
C LEU A 157 -16.07 6.04 -22.52
N GLY A 158 -16.56 6.25 -21.28
CA GLY A 158 -17.28 5.26 -20.49
C GLY A 158 -16.40 4.59 -19.44
N TRP A 159 -17.05 4.02 -18.40
CA TRP A 159 -16.35 3.46 -17.24
C TRP A 159 -15.43 2.28 -17.57
N GLN A 160 -15.71 1.55 -18.63
CA GLN A 160 -14.88 0.42 -19.09
C GLN A 160 -13.45 0.85 -19.42
N TRP A 161 -13.30 2.03 -20.01
CA TRP A 161 -12.00 2.57 -20.40
C TRP A 161 -11.14 2.98 -19.22
N ALA A 162 -11.74 3.23 -18.07
CA ALA A 162 -11.01 3.47 -16.84
C ALA A 162 -10.17 2.25 -16.39
N PHE A 163 -10.53 1.05 -16.84
CA PHE A 163 -9.75 -0.19 -16.63
C PHE A 163 -8.86 -0.53 -17.83
N ILE A 164 -9.34 -0.30 -19.05
CA ILE A 164 -8.60 -0.67 -20.27
C ILE A 164 -7.30 0.15 -20.38
N ILE A 165 -7.37 1.46 -20.13
CA ILE A 165 -6.19 2.33 -20.28
C ILE A 165 -5.06 1.94 -19.32
N PRO A 166 -5.24 1.94 -17.98
CA PRO A 166 -4.15 1.62 -17.07
C PRO A 166 -3.65 0.17 -17.23
N GLY A 167 -4.53 -0.81 -17.42
CA GLY A 167 -4.10 -2.18 -17.72
C GLY A 167 -3.26 -2.27 -19.00
N SER A 168 -3.60 -1.52 -20.06
CA SER A 168 -2.80 -1.45 -21.28
C SER A 168 -1.42 -0.82 -21.05
N LEU A 169 -1.33 0.20 -20.18
CA LEU A 169 -0.04 0.80 -19.80
C LEU A 169 0.87 -0.20 -19.10
N GLY A 170 0.31 -1.09 -18.27
CA GLY A 170 1.07 -2.18 -17.66
C GLY A 170 1.66 -3.14 -18.72
N LEU A 171 0.91 -3.51 -19.76
CA LEU A 171 1.44 -4.33 -20.86
C LEU A 171 2.54 -3.61 -21.64
N VAL A 172 2.40 -2.31 -21.91
CA VAL A 172 3.46 -1.50 -22.53
C VAL A 172 4.71 -1.49 -21.64
N TRP A 173 4.53 -1.35 -20.31
CA TRP A 173 5.66 -1.40 -19.40
C TRP A 173 6.40 -2.73 -19.45
N VAL A 174 5.71 -3.87 -19.62
CA VAL A 174 6.37 -5.18 -19.76
C VAL A 174 7.32 -5.20 -20.95
N ILE A 175 6.95 -4.57 -22.09
CA ILE A 175 7.82 -4.46 -23.25
C ILE A 175 9.08 -3.69 -22.90
N LEU A 176 8.95 -2.56 -22.21
CA LEU A 176 10.08 -1.76 -21.75
C LEU A 176 10.95 -2.52 -20.76
N TRP A 177 10.33 -3.23 -19.81
CA TRP A 177 11.02 -4.04 -18.81
C TRP A 177 11.84 -5.18 -19.47
N GLN A 178 11.25 -5.91 -20.42
CA GLN A 178 11.93 -6.97 -21.15
C GLN A 178 13.13 -6.45 -21.95
N ARG A 179 13.03 -5.23 -22.47
CA ARG A 179 14.12 -4.64 -23.27
C ARG A 179 15.23 -4.05 -22.42
N TRP A 180 14.93 -3.50 -21.25
CA TRP A 180 15.90 -2.70 -20.48
C TRP A 180 16.36 -3.36 -19.19
N TYR A 181 15.65 -4.32 -18.64
CA TYR A 181 16.08 -5.01 -17.44
C TYR A 181 16.87 -6.27 -17.78
N TYR A 182 18.09 -6.34 -17.27
CA TYR A 182 18.96 -7.52 -17.25
C TYR A 182 19.58 -7.63 -15.87
N ALA A 183 20.20 -8.77 -15.56
CA ALA A 183 21.02 -8.85 -14.36
C ALA A 183 22.28 -7.96 -14.53
N PRO A 184 22.79 -7.32 -13.47
CA PRO A 184 23.97 -6.45 -13.58
C PRO A 184 25.17 -7.10 -14.24
N GLU A 185 25.32 -8.43 -14.05
CA GLU A 185 26.41 -9.23 -14.64
C GLU A 185 26.36 -9.32 -16.16
N THR A 186 25.17 -9.23 -16.74
CA THR A 186 24.93 -9.48 -18.17
C THR A 186 24.30 -8.27 -18.88
N HIS A 187 24.24 -7.13 -18.23
CA HIS A 187 23.60 -5.96 -18.80
C HIS A 187 24.44 -5.35 -19.93
N PRO A 188 23.91 -5.22 -21.17
CA PRO A 188 24.68 -4.85 -22.34
C PRO A 188 25.21 -3.40 -22.34
N ALA A 189 24.63 -2.54 -21.54
CA ALA A 189 24.94 -1.09 -21.52
C ALA A 189 25.39 -0.58 -20.14
N ILE A 190 25.83 -1.46 -19.24
CA ILE A 190 26.37 -1.06 -17.96
C ILE A 190 27.85 -0.68 -18.10
N GLU A 191 28.27 0.43 -17.49
CA GLU A 191 29.67 0.80 -17.44
C GLU A 191 30.43 -0.13 -16.47
N PRO A 192 31.68 -0.53 -16.80
CA PRO A 192 32.48 -1.44 -15.96
C PRO A 192 32.63 -0.91 -14.51
N ALA A 193 32.77 0.39 -14.32
CA ALA A 193 32.87 1.00 -13.00
C ALA A 193 31.54 0.88 -12.19
N GLU A 194 30.39 1.04 -12.85
CA GLU A 194 29.08 0.85 -12.21
C GLU A 194 28.86 -0.64 -11.87
N GLN A 195 29.25 -1.54 -12.76
CA GLN A 195 29.16 -2.99 -12.53
C GLN A 195 30.01 -3.41 -11.33
N ALA A 196 31.26 -2.97 -11.26
CA ALA A 196 32.17 -3.26 -10.13
C ALA A 196 31.58 -2.75 -8.81
N LEU A 197 31.08 -1.51 -8.78
CA LEU A 197 30.43 -0.92 -7.60
C LEU A 197 29.27 -1.77 -7.10
N ILE A 198 28.45 -2.31 -8.00
CA ILE A 198 27.28 -3.13 -7.63
C ILE A 198 27.73 -4.49 -7.11
N LEU A 199 28.67 -5.15 -7.79
CA LEU A 199 29.09 -6.52 -7.47
C LEU A 199 29.94 -6.60 -6.19
N GLU A 200 30.84 -5.64 -5.94
CA GLU A 200 31.62 -5.57 -4.71
C GLU A 200 30.77 -5.44 -3.44
N ASN A 201 29.62 -4.78 -3.55
CA ASN A 201 28.70 -4.54 -2.43
C ASN A 201 27.60 -5.62 -2.29
N ARG A 202 27.67 -6.68 -3.07
CA ARG A 202 26.73 -7.84 -2.99
C ARG A 202 27.10 -8.88 -1.94
N SER A 203 28.18 -8.72 -1.20
CA SER A 203 28.69 -9.71 -0.25
C SER A 203 27.65 -10.07 0.81
N GLY A 204 27.16 -11.28 0.69
CA GLY A 204 26.82 -12.20 1.76
C GLY A 204 25.86 -11.73 2.86
N GLN A 205 24.57 -11.73 2.60
CA GLN A 205 23.58 -11.89 3.67
C GLN A 205 22.57 -12.98 3.26
N GLN A 206 23.00 -14.24 3.34
CA GLN A 206 22.07 -15.36 3.48
C GLN A 206 22.08 -15.72 4.97
N SER A 207 20.99 -15.45 5.67
CA SER A 207 20.78 -15.98 7.00
C SER A 207 20.27 -17.41 6.88
N GLU A 208 20.95 -18.34 7.53
CA GLU A 208 20.49 -19.73 7.72
C GLU A 208 19.50 -19.87 8.89
N ALA A 209 19.22 -18.80 9.63
CA ALA A 209 18.36 -18.84 10.81
C ALA A 209 16.89 -19.07 10.41
N GLY A 210 16.34 -20.19 10.85
CA GLY A 210 14.95 -20.57 10.58
C GLY A 210 13.96 -19.51 11.09
N TRP A 211 12.98 -19.16 10.25
CA TRP A 211 11.91 -18.20 10.56
C TRP A 211 11.05 -18.60 11.78
N THR A 212 11.08 -19.89 12.17
CA THR A 212 10.28 -20.43 13.27
C THR A 212 10.68 -19.86 14.65
N SER A 213 11.92 -19.39 14.82
CA SER A 213 12.35 -18.74 16.06
C SER A 213 11.63 -17.39 16.30
N LEU A 214 11.15 -16.73 15.25
CA LEU A 214 10.37 -15.49 15.38
C LEU A 214 9.06 -15.69 16.14
N LEU A 215 8.47 -16.89 16.04
CA LEU A 215 7.18 -17.22 16.67
C LEU A 215 7.25 -17.25 18.21
N SER A 216 8.43 -17.38 18.79
CA SER A 216 8.63 -17.37 20.24
C SER A 216 8.64 -15.96 20.87
N HIS A 217 8.81 -14.92 20.05
CA HIS A 217 8.93 -13.54 20.53
C HIS A 217 7.56 -12.85 20.61
N ARG A 218 7.23 -12.33 21.80
CA ARG A 218 5.98 -11.57 22.00
C ARG A 218 5.91 -10.28 21.15
N GLU A 219 7.06 -9.69 20.89
CA GLU A 219 7.23 -8.49 20.07
C GLU A 219 6.80 -8.74 18.62
N PHE A 220 7.11 -9.94 18.09
CA PHE A 220 6.68 -10.37 16.77
C PHE A 220 5.15 -10.38 16.67
N TRP A 221 4.48 -11.05 17.58
CA TRP A 221 3.00 -11.06 17.63
C TRP A 221 2.43 -9.68 17.92
N GLY A 222 3.10 -8.89 18.74
CA GLY A 222 2.69 -7.54 19.09
C GLY A 222 2.58 -6.61 17.89
N ILE A 223 3.62 -6.58 17.02
CA ILE A 223 3.58 -5.78 15.80
C ILE A 223 2.55 -6.31 14.80
N LEU A 224 2.37 -7.63 14.69
CA LEU A 224 1.39 -8.24 13.79
C LEU A 224 -0.04 -7.91 14.21
N ILE A 225 -0.40 -8.12 15.48
CA ILE A 225 -1.75 -7.82 16.00
C ILE A 225 -2.05 -6.32 15.86
N ALA A 226 -1.11 -5.45 16.24
CA ALA A 226 -1.26 -4.03 16.07
C ALA A 226 -1.40 -3.63 14.58
N ARG A 227 -0.78 -4.37 13.68
CA ARG A 227 -0.87 -4.17 12.23
C ARG A 227 -2.25 -4.50 11.67
N VAL A 228 -2.84 -5.64 12.08
CA VAL A 228 -4.20 -6.06 11.67
C VAL A 228 -5.20 -4.92 11.79
N VAL A 229 -5.19 -4.23 12.94
CA VAL A 229 -6.16 -3.16 13.21
C VAL A 229 -5.75 -1.81 12.65
N SER A 230 -4.44 -1.59 12.40
CA SER A 230 -3.90 -0.29 11.96
C SER A 230 -4.09 -0.03 10.48
N ASP A 231 -4.11 -1.08 9.63
CA ASP A 231 -4.12 -0.91 8.17
C ASP A 231 -5.50 -0.69 7.58
N PHE A 232 -6.55 -1.17 8.24
CA PHE A 232 -7.92 -1.04 7.74
C PHE A 232 -8.31 0.41 7.40
N PRO A 233 -8.02 1.43 8.22
CA PRO A 233 -8.39 2.81 7.89
C PRO A 233 -7.81 3.30 6.58
N PHE A 234 -6.56 2.94 6.26
CA PHE A 234 -5.95 3.27 4.98
C PHE A 234 -6.68 2.60 3.81
N TYR A 235 -6.97 1.30 3.91
CA TYR A 235 -7.71 0.57 2.88
C TYR A 235 -9.16 1.02 2.76
N PHE A 236 -9.79 1.42 3.88
CA PHE A 236 -11.12 2.00 3.85
C PHE A 236 -11.14 3.27 2.98
N PHE A 237 -10.28 4.23 3.25
CA PHE A 237 -10.22 5.44 2.45
C PHE A 237 -9.81 5.13 1.00
N LEU A 238 -8.95 4.14 0.76
CA LEU A 238 -8.55 3.76 -0.59
C LEU A 238 -9.73 3.30 -1.46
N PHE A 239 -10.64 2.54 -0.89
CA PHE A 239 -11.74 1.94 -1.64
C PHE A 239 -13.07 2.67 -1.49
N TRP A 240 -13.34 3.25 -0.32
CA TRP A 240 -14.63 3.81 0.02
C TRP A 240 -14.71 5.34 0.00
N LEU A 241 -13.57 6.05 -0.04
CA LEU A 241 -13.58 7.51 0.00
C LEU A 241 -14.39 8.15 -1.14
N PRO A 242 -14.24 7.75 -2.41
CA PRO A 242 -15.05 8.33 -3.48
C PRO A 242 -16.56 8.12 -3.26
N GLN A 243 -16.92 6.90 -2.81
CA GLN A 243 -18.31 6.55 -2.52
C GLN A 243 -18.86 7.40 -1.38
N TYR A 244 -18.12 7.51 -0.26
CA TYR A 244 -18.51 8.36 0.87
C TYR A 244 -18.71 9.83 0.46
N LEU A 245 -17.83 10.37 -0.36
CA LEU A 245 -17.93 11.76 -0.84
C LEU A 245 -19.19 11.97 -1.69
N ILE A 246 -19.59 10.99 -2.48
CA ILE A 246 -20.82 11.04 -3.28
C ILE A 246 -22.06 10.85 -2.40
N ASP A 247 -22.13 9.76 -1.65
CA ASP A 247 -23.34 9.34 -0.93
C ASP A 247 -23.67 10.26 0.25
N VAL A 248 -22.65 10.73 0.97
CA VAL A 248 -22.82 11.48 2.23
C VAL A 248 -22.53 12.97 2.05
N ARG A 249 -21.60 13.32 1.18
CA ARG A 249 -21.16 14.72 1.00
C ARG A 249 -21.72 15.41 -0.25
N GLY A 250 -22.44 14.64 -1.08
CA GLY A 250 -23.11 15.21 -2.27
C GLY A 250 -22.13 15.64 -3.37
N PHE A 251 -20.91 15.08 -3.42
CA PHE A 251 -19.97 15.35 -4.48
C PHE A 251 -20.45 14.72 -5.77
N ASP A 252 -20.38 15.45 -6.87
CA ASP A 252 -20.52 14.89 -8.19
C ASP A 252 -19.17 14.34 -8.72
N LEU A 253 -19.19 13.71 -9.88
CA LEU A 253 -17.97 13.15 -10.48
C LEU A 253 -16.91 14.22 -10.77
N ARG A 254 -17.32 15.46 -11.08
CA ARG A 254 -16.39 16.57 -11.31
C ARG A 254 -15.68 16.95 -10.01
N ALA A 255 -16.42 17.04 -8.91
CA ALA A 255 -15.85 17.32 -7.59
C ALA A 255 -14.90 16.18 -7.14
N ILE A 256 -15.23 14.91 -7.43
CA ILE A 256 -14.31 13.78 -7.19
C ILE A 256 -13.00 13.97 -7.95
N ALA A 257 -13.05 14.30 -9.26
CA ALA A 257 -11.84 14.53 -10.04
C ALA A 257 -10.96 15.66 -9.48
N LEU A 258 -11.59 16.72 -8.98
CA LEU A 258 -10.91 17.92 -8.52
C LEU A 258 -10.35 17.78 -7.07
N PHE A 259 -10.95 16.95 -6.24
CA PHE A 259 -10.67 16.98 -4.80
C PHE A 259 -10.30 15.64 -4.18
N ALA A 260 -10.68 14.48 -4.74
CA ALA A 260 -10.43 13.18 -4.12
C ALA A 260 -8.95 12.74 -4.10
N TRP A 261 -8.07 13.44 -4.78
CA TRP A 261 -6.63 13.24 -4.71
C TRP A 261 -5.95 13.98 -3.54
N LEU A 262 -6.57 15.05 -3.01
CA LEU A 262 -6.01 15.86 -1.92
C LEU A 262 -5.65 15.03 -0.67
N PRO A 263 -6.51 14.10 -0.19
CA PRO A 263 -6.19 13.25 0.96
C PRO A 263 -4.92 12.42 0.76
N TRP A 264 -4.59 12.01 -0.45
CA TRP A 264 -3.39 11.22 -0.76
C TRP A 264 -2.11 12.06 -0.71
N VAL A 265 -2.17 13.31 -1.18
CA VAL A 265 -1.06 14.27 -0.98
C VAL A 265 -0.85 14.55 0.50
N ALA A 266 -1.92 14.75 1.26
CA ALA A 266 -1.82 14.92 2.70
C ALA A 266 -1.22 13.69 3.39
N ALA A 267 -1.57 12.47 2.95
CA ALA A 267 -0.98 11.23 3.42
C ALA A 267 0.54 11.19 3.20
N ASP A 268 1.01 11.49 1.99
CA ASP A 268 2.45 11.50 1.67
C ASP A 268 3.21 12.54 2.51
N LEU A 269 2.64 13.73 2.68
CA LEU A 269 3.21 14.75 3.58
C LEU A 269 3.24 14.26 5.03
N GLY A 270 2.20 13.53 5.48
CA GLY A 270 2.16 12.91 6.79
C GLY A 270 3.28 11.91 7.00
N ALA A 271 3.57 11.07 6.00
CA ALA A 271 4.66 10.11 6.06
C ALA A 271 6.03 10.79 6.20
N LEU A 272 6.27 11.86 5.44
CA LEU A 272 7.49 12.67 5.54
C LEU A 272 7.62 13.29 6.93
N VAL A 273 6.57 13.94 7.42
CA VAL A 273 6.57 14.61 8.74
C VAL A 273 6.78 13.60 9.86
N GLY A 274 6.11 12.44 9.82
CA GLY A 274 6.24 11.38 10.82
C GLY A 274 7.68 10.83 10.89
N GLY A 275 8.28 10.55 9.73
CA GLY A 275 9.67 10.10 9.64
C GLY A 275 10.66 11.15 10.16
N MET A 276 10.53 12.40 9.71
CA MET A 276 11.39 13.52 10.15
C MET A 276 11.25 13.77 11.65
N MET A 277 10.03 13.76 12.18
CA MET A 277 9.76 13.98 13.60
C MET A 277 10.38 12.90 14.46
N SER A 278 10.22 11.63 14.09
CA SER A 278 10.85 10.52 14.80
C SER A 278 12.38 10.61 14.77
N SER A 279 12.98 10.90 13.61
CA SER A 279 14.43 11.08 13.48
C SER A 279 14.94 12.29 14.31
N SER A 280 14.22 13.41 14.28
CA SER A 280 14.55 14.59 15.08
C SER A 280 14.54 14.32 16.58
N LEU A 281 13.60 13.53 17.08
CA LEU A 281 13.57 13.14 18.49
C LEU A 281 14.80 12.30 18.86
N VAL A 282 15.21 11.37 18.00
CA VAL A 282 16.43 10.56 18.21
C VAL A 282 17.68 11.43 18.20
N THR A 283 17.82 12.36 17.25
CA THR A 283 18.98 13.26 17.18
C THR A 283 19.04 14.23 18.37
N ARG A 284 17.91 14.52 19.01
CA ARG A 284 17.84 15.30 20.25
C ARG A 284 18.13 14.48 21.51
N GLY A 285 18.58 13.21 21.37
CA GLY A 285 18.99 12.34 22.47
C GLY A 285 17.89 11.50 23.12
N HIS A 286 16.68 11.48 22.56
CA HIS A 286 15.66 10.54 23.03
C HIS A 286 15.97 9.12 22.54
N SER A 287 15.61 8.11 23.35
CA SER A 287 15.73 6.70 22.93
C SER A 287 14.83 6.42 21.72
N ILE A 288 15.21 5.42 20.92
CA ILE A 288 14.40 4.94 19.77
C ILE A 288 12.99 4.59 20.26
N ASP A 289 12.86 3.86 21.36
CA ASP A 289 11.57 3.51 21.96
C ASP A 289 10.69 4.75 22.19
N ARG A 290 11.22 5.78 22.88
CA ARG A 290 10.48 7.00 23.18
C ARG A 290 10.12 7.76 21.91
N ALA A 291 11.06 7.88 20.98
CA ALA A 291 10.83 8.60 19.72
C ALA A 291 9.73 7.93 18.87
N ARG A 292 9.81 6.60 18.70
CA ARG A 292 8.82 5.84 17.93
C ARG A 292 7.43 5.91 18.57
N LYS A 293 7.33 5.59 19.86
CA LYS A 293 6.05 5.59 20.59
C LYS A 293 5.39 6.98 20.62
N THR A 294 6.17 8.04 20.82
CA THR A 294 5.63 9.41 20.78
C THR A 294 4.93 9.72 19.46
N VAL A 295 5.56 9.38 18.32
CA VAL A 295 4.98 9.65 17.00
C VAL A 295 3.78 8.73 16.72
N ILE A 296 3.85 7.46 17.15
CA ILE A 296 2.74 6.50 17.00
C ILE A 296 1.50 6.98 17.78
N TRP A 297 1.67 7.39 19.04
CA TRP A 297 0.58 7.90 19.86
C TRP A 297 0.03 9.21 19.33
N LEU A 298 0.91 10.14 18.94
CA LEU A 298 0.47 11.39 18.32
C LEU A 298 -0.40 11.13 17.09
N GLY A 299 0.08 10.32 16.16
CA GLY A 299 -0.68 9.97 14.95
C GLY A 299 -2.03 9.32 15.30
N ALA A 300 -2.06 8.38 16.25
CA ALA A 300 -3.29 7.71 16.66
C ALA A 300 -4.33 8.69 17.25
N VAL A 301 -3.92 9.62 18.10
CA VAL A 301 -4.80 10.65 18.67
C VAL A 301 -5.28 11.62 17.58
N LEU A 302 -4.39 12.08 16.72
CA LEU A 302 -4.74 13.01 15.63
C LEU A 302 -5.75 12.39 14.66
N VAL A 303 -5.68 11.07 14.39
CA VAL A 303 -6.69 10.37 13.57
C VAL A 303 -8.06 10.47 14.23
N ALA A 304 -8.18 10.17 15.52
CA ALA A 304 -9.46 10.22 16.23
C ALA A 304 -10.04 11.66 16.25
N VAL A 305 -9.19 12.66 16.48
CA VAL A 305 -9.56 14.08 16.50
C VAL A 305 -9.99 14.58 15.12
N ALA A 306 -9.46 14.03 14.05
CA ALA A 306 -9.80 14.43 12.68
C ALA A 306 -11.04 13.68 12.13
N VAL A 307 -11.03 12.35 12.25
CA VAL A 307 -12.00 11.49 11.53
C VAL A 307 -13.39 11.58 12.15
N VAL A 308 -13.51 11.70 13.47
CA VAL A 308 -14.82 11.81 14.13
C VAL A 308 -15.53 13.13 13.73
N PRO A 309 -14.93 14.31 13.85
CA PRO A 309 -15.58 15.55 13.37
C PRO A 309 -15.80 15.58 11.86
N ALA A 310 -14.97 14.86 11.07
CA ALA A 310 -15.15 14.79 9.62
C ALA A 310 -16.52 14.22 9.25
N TYR A 311 -17.04 13.29 10.03
CA TYR A 311 -18.39 12.74 9.79
C TYR A 311 -19.48 13.72 10.22
N TYR A 312 -19.40 14.32 11.39
CA TYR A 312 -20.49 15.13 11.96
C TYR A 312 -20.61 16.54 11.38
N THR A 313 -19.56 17.08 10.76
CA THR A 313 -19.65 18.42 10.15
C THR A 313 -20.66 18.47 8.99
N GLN A 314 -21.40 19.55 8.90
CA GLN A 314 -22.33 19.79 7.79
C GLN A 314 -21.63 20.34 6.53
N SER A 315 -20.43 20.89 6.67
CA SER A 315 -19.66 21.43 5.54
C SER A 315 -18.87 20.35 4.83
N SER A 316 -19.18 20.09 3.56
CA SER A 316 -18.45 19.14 2.73
C SER A 316 -16.98 19.53 2.56
N ALA A 317 -16.66 20.82 2.47
CA ALA A 317 -15.31 21.32 2.41
C ALA A 317 -14.53 21.06 3.71
N LEU A 318 -15.15 21.30 4.88
CA LEU A 318 -14.54 21.01 6.17
C LEU A 318 -14.40 19.50 6.37
N ALA A 319 -15.37 18.69 5.96
CA ALA A 319 -15.28 17.22 6.00
C ALA A 319 -14.07 16.73 5.20
N LEU A 320 -13.88 17.21 3.98
CA LEU A 320 -12.73 16.86 3.13
C LEU A 320 -11.41 17.29 3.77
N ALA A 321 -11.34 18.52 4.31
CA ALA A 321 -10.14 19.02 5.00
C ALA A 321 -9.78 18.16 6.23
N LEU A 322 -10.77 17.74 7.00
CA LEU A 322 -10.59 16.85 8.15
C LEU A 322 -10.20 15.43 7.72
N ILE A 323 -10.71 14.92 6.59
CA ILE A 323 -10.26 13.65 6.01
C ILE A 323 -8.80 13.76 5.53
N CYS A 324 -8.42 14.85 4.87
CA CYS A 324 -7.03 15.11 4.52
C CYS A 324 -6.13 15.08 5.75
N PHE A 325 -6.54 15.75 6.81
CA PHE A 325 -5.80 15.76 8.08
C PHE A 325 -5.80 14.36 8.74
N GLY A 326 -6.87 13.60 8.63
CA GLY A 326 -6.96 12.22 9.10
C GLY A 326 -5.96 11.31 8.38
N LEU A 327 -5.89 11.35 7.04
CA LEU A 327 -4.91 10.56 6.27
C LEU A 327 -3.47 11.03 6.52
N PHE A 328 -3.25 12.33 6.67
CA PHE A 328 -1.96 12.87 7.12
C PHE A 328 -1.55 12.24 8.47
N ALA A 329 -2.46 12.17 9.45
CA ALA A 329 -2.21 11.59 10.76
C ALA A 329 -2.00 10.06 10.71
N ILE A 330 -2.77 9.34 9.87
CA ILE A 330 -2.59 7.90 9.60
C ILE A 330 -1.16 7.65 9.13
N GLN A 331 -0.65 8.46 8.21
CA GLN A 331 0.67 8.27 7.63
C GLN A 331 1.81 8.81 8.51
N ILE A 332 1.58 9.79 9.39
CA ILE A 332 2.53 10.11 10.47
C ILE A 332 2.85 8.87 11.29
N LYS A 333 1.80 8.16 11.76
CA LYS A 333 1.95 6.91 12.49
C LYS A 333 2.55 5.82 11.59
N GLY A 334 2.03 5.68 10.36
CA GLY A 334 2.42 4.65 9.40
C GLY A 334 3.91 4.64 9.11
N ALA A 335 4.50 5.79 8.83
CA ALA A 335 5.93 5.92 8.52
C ALA A 335 6.83 5.34 9.62
N VAL A 336 6.45 5.55 10.88
CA VAL A 336 7.19 5.04 12.03
C VAL A 336 6.82 3.59 12.35
N PHE A 337 5.56 3.23 12.16
CA PHE A 337 5.08 1.87 12.38
C PHE A 337 5.78 0.85 11.44
N PHE A 338 6.07 1.27 10.22
CA PHE A 338 6.80 0.48 9.23
C PHE A 338 8.29 0.31 9.54
N THR A 339 8.88 1.07 10.48
CA THR A 339 10.26 0.83 10.90
C THR A 339 10.38 -0.26 11.97
N LEU A 340 9.29 -0.63 12.64
CA LEU A 340 9.30 -1.57 13.76
C LEU A 340 9.94 -2.93 13.44
N PRO A 341 9.72 -3.56 12.27
CA PRO A 341 10.44 -4.77 11.91
C PRO A 341 11.96 -4.62 11.97
N SER A 342 12.48 -3.47 11.51
CA SER A 342 13.93 -3.20 11.52
C SER A 342 14.47 -2.73 12.86
N ASP A 343 13.62 -2.13 13.70
CA ASP A 343 14.01 -1.67 15.03
C ASP A 343 14.00 -2.81 16.08
N LEU A 344 13.22 -3.88 15.82
CA LEU A 344 13.02 -5.00 16.75
C LEU A 344 13.83 -6.25 16.38
N PHE A 345 14.10 -6.47 15.10
CA PHE A 345 14.70 -7.73 14.65
C PHE A 345 16.03 -7.50 13.93
N PRO A 346 16.98 -8.46 14.07
CA PRO A 346 18.26 -8.40 13.37
C PRO A 346 18.08 -8.32 11.85
N ALA A 347 19.04 -7.70 11.15
CA ALA A 347 18.98 -7.40 9.72
C ALA A 347 18.71 -8.62 8.83
N ASP A 348 19.21 -9.78 9.22
CA ASP A 348 19.03 -11.06 8.55
C ASP A 348 17.58 -11.59 8.60
N ARG A 349 16.79 -11.17 9.60
CA ARG A 349 15.39 -11.59 9.81
C ARG A 349 14.36 -10.55 9.35
N VAL A 350 14.78 -9.32 9.14
CA VAL A 350 13.88 -8.19 8.79
C VAL A 350 13.03 -8.49 7.55
N ALA A 351 13.60 -9.09 6.52
CA ALA A 351 12.86 -9.39 5.29
C ALA A 351 11.69 -10.38 5.53
N THR A 352 11.92 -11.41 6.33
CA THR A 352 10.89 -12.39 6.71
C THR A 352 9.81 -11.74 7.56
N VAL A 353 10.21 -10.94 8.56
CA VAL A 353 9.26 -10.20 9.41
C VAL A 353 8.42 -9.25 8.57
N TRP A 354 9.03 -8.52 7.62
CA TRP A 354 8.32 -7.62 6.70
C TRP A 354 7.32 -8.35 5.81
N GLY A 355 7.67 -9.53 5.31
CA GLY A 355 6.75 -10.34 4.49
C GLY A 355 5.49 -10.74 5.27
N VAL A 356 5.66 -11.26 6.48
CA VAL A 356 4.52 -11.61 7.35
C VAL A 356 3.75 -10.37 7.80
N PHE A 357 4.44 -9.31 8.17
CA PHE A 357 3.87 -8.03 8.58
C PHE A 357 2.99 -7.40 7.49
N GLY A 358 3.44 -7.46 6.22
CA GLY A 358 2.66 -6.99 5.08
C GLY A 358 1.42 -7.84 4.80
N ALA A 359 1.59 -9.17 4.80
CA ALA A 359 0.49 -10.11 4.58
C ALA A 359 -0.61 -9.97 5.64
N VAL A 360 -0.22 -9.88 6.90
CA VAL A 360 -1.16 -9.74 8.03
C VAL A 360 -1.92 -8.41 7.98
N GLY A 361 -1.27 -7.31 7.56
CA GLY A 361 -1.95 -6.03 7.34
C GLY A 361 -3.05 -6.12 6.27
N SER A 362 -2.75 -6.79 5.16
CA SER A 362 -3.73 -7.00 4.07
C SER A 362 -4.89 -7.90 4.51
N LEU A 363 -4.60 -8.97 5.28
CA LEU A 363 -5.65 -9.84 5.87
C LEU A 363 -6.54 -9.07 6.83
N GLY A 364 -5.96 -8.25 7.72
CA GLY A 364 -6.71 -7.37 8.62
C GLY A 364 -7.59 -6.38 7.85
N GLY A 365 -7.03 -5.74 6.83
CA GLY A 365 -7.78 -4.87 5.92
C GLY A 365 -8.94 -5.57 5.22
N SER A 366 -8.76 -6.85 4.82
CA SER A 366 -9.82 -7.66 4.22
C SER A 366 -10.97 -7.93 5.19
N LEU A 367 -10.66 -8.45 6.38
CA LEU A 367 -11.68 -8.79 7.38
C LEU A 367 -12.49 -7.56 7.84
N LEU A 368 -11.79 -6.46 8.15
CA LEU A 368 -12.44 -5.23 8.58
C LEU A 368 -13.12 -4.49 7.42
N GLY A 369 -12.64 -4.66 6.19
CA GLY A 369 -13.29 -4.14 4.99
C GLY A 369 -14.62 -4.82 4.68
N LEU A 370 -14.70 -6.15 4.89
CA LEU A 370 -15.95 -6.88 4.81
C LEU A 370 -16.94 -6.42 5.88
N LEU A 371 -16.46 -6.29 7.13
CA LEU A 371 -17.26 -5.77 8.23
C LEU A 371 -17.77 -4.36 7.94
N ALA A 372 -16.93 -3.48 7.36
CA ALA A 372 -17.32 -2.13 7.01
C ALA A 372 -18.48 -2.10 6.00
N GLY A 373 -18.48 -2.97 4.99
CA GLY A 373 -19.58 -3.07 4.03
C GLY A 373 -20.92 -3.37 4.72
N PHE A 374 -20.94 -4.33 5.65
CA PHE A 374 -22.13 -4.63 6.46
C PHE A 374 -22.49 -3.47 7.39
N MET A 375 -21.52 -2.85 8.06
CA MET A 375 -21.76 -1.72 8.96
C MET A 375 -22.38 -0.53 8.21
N ILE A 376 -21.90 -0.24 7.00
CA ILE A 376 -22.45 0.85 6.17
C ILE A 376 -23.89 0.54 5.78
N GLN A 377 -24.16 -0.68 5.38
CA GLN A 377 -25.51 -1.11 4.98
C GLN A 377 -26.53 -1.02 6.15
N GLU A 378 -26.15 -1.43 7.35
CA GLU A 378 -27.07 -1.50 8.50
C GLU A 378 -27.12 -0.21 9.33
N ALA A 379 -25.99 0.48 9.48
CA ALA A 379 -25.82 1.61 10.40
C ALA A 379 -25.22 2.87 9.76
N GLY A 380 -24.95 2.84 8.46
CA GLY A 380 -24.34 3.95 7.72
C GLY A 380 -22.86 4.17 8.02
N TYR A 381 -22.29 5.16 7.36
CA TYR A 381 -20.86 5.51 7.45
C TYR A 381 -20.40 5.95 8.85
N GLU A 382 -21.32 6.43 9.70
CA GLU A 382 -21.01 6.87 11.08
C GLU A 382 -20.26 5.78 11.84
N SER A 383 -20.80 4.57 11.81
CA SER A 383 -20.26 3.40 12.52
C SER A 383 -18.82 3.11 12.11
N VAL A 384 -18.49 3.25 10.82
CA VAL A 384 -17.14 3.01 10.29
C VAL A 384 -16.18 4.13 10.66
N PHE A 385 -16.61 5.40 10.65
CA PHE A 385 -15.74 6.51 11.07
C PHE A 385 -15.38 6.41 12.56
N LEU A 386 -16.33 6.00 13.43
CA LEU A 386 -16.06 5.70 14.84
C LEU A 386 -15.12 4.50 15.01
N LEU A 387 -15.31 3.46 14.19
CA LEU A 387 -14.42 2.30 14.17
C LEU A 387 -12.98 2.73 13.80
N ILE A 388 -12.79 3.50 12.73
CA ILE A 388 -11.49 4.02 12.30
C ILE A 388 -10.79 4.78 13.42
N ALA A 389 -11.50 5.69 14.08
CA ALA A 389 -10.96 6.47 15.18
C ALA A 389 -10.48 5.58 16.34
N SER A 390 -11.27 4.57 16.71
CA SER A 390 -10.94 3.64 17.80
C SER A 390 -9.80 2.69 17.43
N LEU A 391 -9.75 2.17 16.21
CA LEU A 391 -8.73 1.20 15.78
C LEU A 391 -7.31 1.76 15.86
N HIS A 392 -7.10 3.04 15.54
CA HIS A 392 -5.78 3.65 15.65
C HIS A 392 -5.31 3.77 17.10
N LEU A 393 -6.21 4.09 18.03
CA LEU A 393 -5.93 4.11 19.48
C LEU A 393 -5.69 2.69 19.98
N ILE A 394 -6.55 1.74 19.63
CA ILE A 394 -6.41 0.33 20.01
C ILE A 394 -5.06 -0.22 19.53
N SER A 395 -4.66 0.05 18.28
CA SER A 395 -3.36 -0.36 17.74
C SER A 395 -2.18 0.20 18.53
N ALA A 396 -2.26 1.47 18.98
CA ALA A 396 -1.21 2.08 19.80
C ALA A 396 -1.15 1.43 21.20
N VAL A 397 -2.31 1.13 21.81
CA VAL A 397 -2.40 0.42 23.10
C VAL A 397 -1.85 -1.00 22.97
N LEU A 398 -2.25 -1.76 21.93
CA LEU A 398 -1.74 -3.11 21.69
C LEU A 398 -0.22 -3.13 21.53
N LEU A 399 0.31 -2.19 20.75
CA LEU A 399 1.75 -2.04 20.61
C LEU A 399 2.43 -1.77 21.97
N GLN A 400 1.85 -0.87 22.78
CA GLN A 400 2.39 -0.55 24.10
C GLN A 400 2.40 -1.77 25.06
N ILE A 401 1.36 -2.61 24.96
CA ILE A 401 1.23 -3.81 25.80
C ILE A 401 2.22 -4.91 25.36
N PHE A 402 2.24 -5.24 24.07
CA PHE A 402 3.02 -6.36 23.55
C PHE A 402 4.48 -6.00 23.28
N VAL A 403 4.78 -4.72 22.99
CA VAL A 403 6.13 -4.20 22.75
C VAL A 403 6.43 -3.10 23.79
N PRO A 404 6.66 -3.47 25.06
CA PRO A 404 6.88 -2.49 26.13
C PRO A 404 8.15 -1.66 25.90
N LYS A 405 9.13 -2.19 25.18
CA LYS A 405 10.34 -1.47 24.76
C LYS A 405 10.71 -1.83 23.33
N ILE A 406 10.88 -0.80 22.48
CA ILE A 406 11.38 -0.98 21.11
C ILE A 406 12.91 -1.01 21.17
N ALA A 407 13.46 -2.22 21.13
CA ALA A 407 14.89 -2.51 21.07
C ALA A 407 15.07 -3.86 20.35
N LEU A 408 16.26 -4.11 19.82
CA LEU A 408 16.56 -5.41 19.23
C LEU A 408 16.24 -6.53 20.21
N VAL A 409 15.46 -7.49 19.72
CA VAL A 409 15.14 -8.72 20.49
C VAL A 409 16.41 -9.54 20.56
N THR A 410 16.86 -9.81 21.79
CA THR A 410 17.98 -10.73 22.06
C THR A 410 17.44 -12.14 22.25
N GLU A 411 18.17 -13.14 21.74
CA GLU A 411 17.84 -14.57 21.89
C GLU A 411 17.74 -14.98 23.34
#